data_d7773e3f748b60562858655e0cc45272
#
_entry.id   d7773e3f748b60562858655e0cc45272
#
_cell.length_a   1.000
_cell.length_b   1.000
_cell.length_c   1.000
_cell.angle_alpha   90.00
_cell.angle_beta   90.00
_cell.angle_gamma   90.00
#
_symmetry.space_group_name_H-M   'P 1'
#
loop_
_entity.id
_entity.type
_entity.pdbx_description
1 polymer ?
#
loop_
_entity_poly.entity_id
_entity_poly.type
_entity_poly.pdbx_seq_one_letter_code
_entity_poly.pdbx_strand_id
1 'polypeptide(L)'
;RVCTDQACALKGADSILEHLCQHHQIQPGQTKTDGSLTIEYAPCLGLCDHAPAALVNDEAETDISTDLHHYDLGIPTSRVFGNLRELTANCGNGRPTLLAEYGEYSAFQKALSMSPEAIIAEITASGLVGRGGAAFPTGIKWEGARQAPGTQKYVVCNTDESEPGTFKDRALLLDDPHRVIEGMLIAGYAIGASHGYFYLRGEYPYILPVIEAALDEARQAGFIGTNIHNSGFSFEVDVRLGAGAYICGEETALFESIEGKRGFPRIKPPFPTTNGLFNQPTVINNVETICNVPLIIEKGANYYRKIGTDKSTGSKLFCLSGDVTKPGVYEIPFGVTLRELMEMAGGVRAGRRLKAVIPGGSSMPVLPGDIMMQTDMDYDSIAKAGSMLGSGAVIVMDETTCMVRVLERLSRFYHMESCGQCTPCREGTGWMHRMLQRIVDGKGRAGDLELLRSAAGQISWTPASRR
;
A
#
# COMPACT_ATOMS: atom_id res chain seq x y z
N ARG A 1 -5.61 19.61 4.91
CA ARG A 1 -6.26 18.29 5.12
C ARG A 1 -5.51 17.52 6.20
N VAL A 2 -6.18 17.19 7.32
CA VAL A 2 -5.58 16.50 8.47
C VAL A 2 -5.98 15.03 8.46
N CYS A 3 -5.02 14.13 8.48
CA CYS A 3 -5.27 12.70 8.61
C CYS A 3 -5.79 12.38 10.02
N THR A 4 -6.94 11.72 10.10
CA THR A 4 -7.53 11.28 11.38
C THR A 4 -7.79 9.78 11.40
N ASP A 5 -7.14 9.00 10.52
CA ASP A 5 -7.21 7.54 10.53
C ASP A 5 -6.42 6.92 11.66
N GLN A 6 -6.51 5.59 11.78
CA GLN A 6 -6.16 4.87 13.00
C GLN A 6 -4.80 5.24 13.58
N ALA A 7 -3.72 5.26 12.79
CA ALA A 7 -2.38 5.58 13.29
C ALA A 7 -2.27 7.03 13.79
N CYS A 8 -2.81 7.98 13.03
CA CYS A 8 -2.82 9.40 13.39
C CYS A 8 -3.72 9.68 14.60
N ALA A 9 -4.89 9.03 14.68
CA ALA A 9 -5.81 9.15 15.82
C ALA A 9 -5.15 8.66 17.14
N LEU A 10 -4.39 7.57 17.11
CA LEU A 10 -3.62 7.07 18.27
C LEU A 10 -2.54 8.06 18.74
N LYS A 11 -2.15 9.00 17.88
CA LYS A 11 -1.18 10.08 18.16
C LYS A 11 -1.84 11.44 18.42
N GLY A 12 -3.17 11.49 18.54
CA GLY A 12 -3.89 12.71 18.94
C GLY A 12 -4.34 13.62 17.79
N ALA A 13 -4.40 13.14 16.56
CA ALA A 13 -4.80 13.94 15.39
C ALA A 13 -6.19 14.58 15.52
N ASP A 14 -7.14 13.94 16.21
CA ASP A 14 -8.46 14.53 16.46
C ASP A 14 -8.36 15.84 17.24
N SER A 15 -7.57 15.87 18.32
CA SER A 15 -7.38 17.07 19.15
C SER A 15 -6.66 18.18 18.37
N ILE A 16 -5.75 17.82 17.47
CA ILE A 16 -5.07 18.77 16.60
C ILE A 16 -6.07 19.40 15.63
N LEU A 17 -6.90 18.58 14.97
CA LEU A 17 -7.93 19.06 14.07
C LEU A 17 -8.93 19.98 14.78
N GLU A 18 -9.40 19.60 15.98
CA GLU A 18 -10.29 20.41 16.80
C GLU A 18 -9.64 21.76 17.15
N HIS A 19 -8.36 21.74 17.58
CA HIS A 19 -7.61 22.95 17.90
C HIS A 19 -7.48 23.89 16.68
N LEU A 20 -7.12 23.36 15.51
CA LEU A 20 -7.04 24.09 14.25
C LEU A 20 -8.39 24.73 13.90
N CYS A 21 -9.48 23.98 14.00
CA CYS A 21 -10.82 24.47 13.71
C CYS A 21 -11.26 25.58 14.69
N GLN A 22 -10.95 25.42 15.98
CA GLN A 22 -11.24 26.44 17.00
C GLN A 22 -10.42 27.72 16.77
N HIS A 23 -9.10 27.59 16.52
CA HIS A 23 -8.22 28.71 16.25
C HIS A 23 -8.67 29.53 15.05
N HIS A 24 -9.07 28.87 13.97
CA HIS A 24 -9.51 29.53 12.75
C HIS A 24 -11.02 29.83 12.69
N GLN A 25 -11.79 29.45 13.72
CA GLN A 25 -13.23 29.66 13.84
C GLN A 25 -14.04 29.09 12.67
N ILE A 26 -13.66 27.91 12.19
CA ILE A 26 -14.37 27.17 11.15
C ILE A 26 -14.61 25.72 11.59
N GLN A 27 -15.55 25.04 10.95
CA GLN A 27 -15.79 23.62 11.16
C GLN A 27 -15.01 22.79 10.11
N PRO A 28 -14.72 21.50 10.37
CA PRO A 28 -14.14 20.62 9.34
C PRO A 28 -15.02 20.60 8.07
N GLY A 29 -14.40 20.78 6.91
CA GLY A 29 -15.08 20.90 5.61
C GLY A 29 -15.54 22.32 5.26
N GLN A 30 -15.34 23.30 6.13
CA GLN A 30 -15.68 24.70 5.86
C GLN A 30 -14.47 25.49 5.37
N THR A 31 -14.76 26.45 4.49
CA THR A 31 -13.82 27.48 4.04
C THR A 31 -14.09 28.78 4.77
N LYS A 32 -13.05 29.50 5.17
CA LYS A 32 -13.19 30.87 5.68
C LYS A 32 -13.94 31.76 4.69
N THR A 33 -14.64 32.75 5.20
CA THR A 33 -15.44 33.68 4.37
C THR A 33 -14.62 34.50 3.38
N ASP A 34 -13.34 34.70 3.68
CA ASP A 34 -12.37 35.37 2.79
C ASP A 34 -11.71 34.41 1.76
N GLY A 35 -12.07 33.12 1.79
CA GLY A 35 -11.52 32.10 0.90
C GLY A 35 -10.08 31.67 1.20
N SER A 36 -9.45 32.16 2.27
CA SER A 36 -8.02 31.96 2.54
C SER A 36 -7.66 30.58 3.06
N LEU A 37 -8.59 29.87 3.71
CA LEU A 37 -8.31 28.58 4.37
C LEU A 37 -9.54 27.67 4.38
N THR A 38 -9.31 26.40 4.01
CA THR A 38 -10.22 25.28 4.22
C THR A 38 -9.56 24.25 5.11
N ILE A 39 -10.23 23.75 6.15
CA ILE A 39 -9.74 22.63 6.99
C ILE A 39 -10.64 21.44 6.77
N GLU A 40 -10.06 20.30 6.41
CA GLU A 40 -10.78 19.08 6.06
C GLU A 40 -10.20 17.85 6.77
N TYR A 41 -11.06 16.87 6.99
CA TYR A 41 -10.60 15.52 7.24
C TYR A 41 -9.89 14.96 5.99
N ALA A 42 -8.82 14.20 6.20
CA ALA A 42 -8.22 13.39 5.14
C ALA A 42 -8.35 11.90 5.48
N PRO A 43 -8.56 11.04 4.48
CA PRO A 43 -8.27 9.61 4.62
C PRO A 43 -6.78 9.41 4.88
N CYS A 44 -6.36 8.17 5.08
CA CYS A 44 -4.96 7.87 5.37
C CYS A 44 -4.02 8.44 4.29
N LEU A 45 -3.12 9.33 4.71
CA LEU A 45 -2.15 9.99 3.84
C LEU A 45 -0.89 9.14 3.56
N GLY A 46 -0.83 7.88 4.05
CA GLY A 46 0.35 7.03 3.91
C GLY A 46 1.59 7.52 4.67
N LEU A 47 1.38 8.38 5.69
CA LEU A 47 2.43 8.96 6.54
C LEU A 47 2.33 8.43 7.98
N CYS A 48 1.95 7.16 8.14
CA CYS A 48 1.67 6.58 9.45
C CYS A 48 2.93 6.42 10.33
N ASP A 49 4.10 6.37 9.76
CA ASP A 49 5.40 6.44 10.44
C ASP A 49 5.72 7.84 10.99
N HIS A 50 5.10 8.87 10.42
CA HIS A 50 5.19 10.28 10.80
C HIS A 50 3.89 10.81 11.41
N ALA A 51 3.09 9.91 12.00
CA ALA A 51 1.80 10.30 12.59
C ALA A 51 1.99 11.17 13.85
N PRO A 52 1.18 12.23 14.04
CA PRO A 52 0.09 12.69 13.19
C PRO A 52 0.57 13.47 11.96
N ALA A 53 -0.18 13.42 10.85
CA ALA A 53 0.23 14.03 9.60
C ALA A 53 -0.90 14.79 8.89
N ALA A 54 -0.52 15.73 8.03
CA ALA A 54 -1.44 16.51 7.22
C ALA A 54 -0.90 16.71 5.79
N LEU A 55 -1.76 17.20 4.90
CA LEU A 55 -1.36 17.86 3.65
C LEU A 55 -1.79 19.31 3.71
N VAL A 56 -0.85 20.22 3.53
CA VAL A 56 -1.09 21.65 3.39
C VAL A 56 -0.95 21.99 1.91
N ASN A 57 -2.08 22.27 1.27
CA ASN A 57 -2.21 22.20 -0.19
C ASN A 57 -1.83 20.79 -0.66
N ASP A 58 -0.74 20.60 -1.36
CA ASP A 58 -0.26 19.30 -1.83
C ASP A 58 1.10 18.91 -1.24
N GLU A 59 1.57 19.67 -0.24
CA GLU A 59 2.81 19.38 0.49
C GLU A 59 2.53 18.60 1.77
N ALA A 60 3.36 17.60 2.02
CA ALA A 60 3.23 16.76 3.21
C ALA A 60 3.75 17.51 4.44
N GLU A 61 3.00 17.40 5.54
CA GLU A 61 3.43 17.86 6.85
C GLU A 61 3.38 16.71 7.84
N THR A 62 4.47 16.52 8.55
CA THR A 62 4.71 15.34 9.37
C THR A 62 4.90 15.71 10.84
N ASP A 63 4.56 14.72 11.73
CA ASP A 63 4.72 14.88 13.19
C ASP A 63 4.03 16.16 13.71
N ILE A 64 2.86 16.52 13.12
CA ILE A 64 2.14 17.77 13.43
C ILE A 64 1.72 17.85 14.91
N SER A 65 1.65 19.07 15.43
CA SER A 65 1.25 19.36 16.80
C SER A 65 0.23 20.51 16.85
N THR A 66 -0.21 20.87 18.04
CA THR A 66 -1.04 22.07 18.25
C THR A 66 -0.25 23.38 18.17
N ASP A 67 1.08 23.32 18.04
CA ASP A 67 1.92 24.49 17.76
C ASP A 67 1.83 24.84 16.28
N LEU A 68 1.13 25.91 15.97
CA LEU A 68 0.82 26.36 14.61
C LEU A 68 1.95 27.22 13.98
N HIS A 69 3.09 27.35 14.64
CA HIS A 69 4.16 28.25 14.20
C HIS A 69 5.30 27.54 13.46
N HIS A 70 5.29 26.21 13.41
CA HIS A 70 6.29 25.42 12.71
C HIS A 70 5.63 24.41 11.78
N TYR A 71 5.70 24.68 10.48
CA TYR A 71 5.36 23.73 9.42
C TYR A 71 6.67 23.25 8.78
N ASP A 72 6.92 21.95 8.85
CA ASP A 72 8.03 21.31 8.12
C ASP A 72 7.47 20.70 6.84
N LEU A 73 7.16 21.59 5.89
CA LEU A 73 6.60 21.20 4.59
C LEU A 73 7.70 20.66 3.70
N GLY A 74 7.46 19.51 3.11
CA GLY A 74 8.42 18.95 2.16
C GLY A 74 8.18 17.48 1.82
N ILE A 75 9.20 16.88 1.22
CA ILE A 75 9.20 15.44 0.93
C ILE A 75 9.56 14.71 2.23
N PRO A 76 8.65 13.87 2.78
CA PRO A 76 8.92 13.17 4.03
C PRO A 76 10.04 12.15 3.86
N THR A 77 10.98 12.12 4.79
CA THR A 77 12.05 11.13 4.79
C THR A 77 11.52 9.73 5.11
N SER A 78 12.06 8.72 4.44
CA SER A 78 11.69 7.33 4.72
C SER A 78 12.36 6.83 5.99
N ARG A 79 11.56 6.35 6.96
CA ARG A 79 12.05 5.69 8.19
C ARG A 79 12.17 4.20 7.93
N VAL A 80 13.36 3.72 7.58
CA VAL A 80 13.61 2.33 7.18
C VAL A 80 14.57 1.66 8.14
N PHE A 81 14.19 0.50 8.68
CA PHE A 81 14.91 -0.25 9.69
C PHE A 81 15.03 -1.74 9.30
N GLY A 82 15.74 -2.50 10.12
CA GLY A 82 15.97 -3.93 9.94
C GLY A 82 17.39 -4.24 9.50
N ASN A 83 17.79 -5.49 9.72
CA ASN A 83 19.14 -5.97 9.37
C ASN A 83 19.19 -6.54 7.95
N LEU A 84 18.07 -6.98 7.42
CA LEU A 84 17.94 -7.39 6.03
C LEU A 84 17.67 -6.15 5.17
N ARG A 85 18.45 -5.98 4.11
CA ARG A 85 18.38 -4.81 3.23
C ARG A 85 18.42 -5.21 1.76
N GLU A 86 17.70 -6.26 1.41
CA GLU A 86 17.66 -6.75 0.03
C GLU A 86 16.85 -5.85 -0.91
N LEU A 87 15.72 -5.35 -0.42
CA LEU A 87 14.87 -4.42 -1.17
C LEU A 87 15.13 -2.97 -0.80
N THR A 88 15.58 -2.72 0.42
CA THR A 88 15.70 -1.37 0.99
C THR A 88 17.14 -0.90 1.11
N ALA A 89 18.09 -1.53 0.39
CA ALA A 89 19.51 -1.17 0.45
C ALA A 89 19.75 0.34 0.21
N ASN A 90 19.01 0.92 -0.71
CA ASN A 90 19.12 2.33 -1.10
C ASN A 90 18.15 3.25 -0.33
N CYS A 91 17.28 2.70 0.54
CA CYS A 91 16.26 3.49 1.22
C CYS A 91 16.74 4.07 2.56
N GLY A 92 16.14 5.19 2.98
CA GLY A 92 16.43 5.86 4.25
C GLY A 92 17.59 6.85 4.19
N ASN A 93 18.09 7.20 3.00
CA ASN A 93 19.20 8.14 2.80
C ASN A 93 18.74 9.60 2.63
N GLY A 94 17.42 9.86 2.66
CA GLY A 94 16.84 11.20 2.56
C GLY A 94 16.90 11.81 1.16
N ARG A 95 17.21 11.03 0.13
CA ARG A 95 17.19 11.42 -1.29
C ARG A 95 16.98 10.23 -2.20
N PRO A 96 16.46 10.44 -3.40
CA PRO A 96 16.38 9.40 -4.43
C PRO A 96 17.76 8.89 -4.83
N THR A 97 17.85 7.60 -5.11
CA THR A 97 19.03 6.96 -5.72
C THR A 97 19.04 7.31 -7.22
N LEU A 98 20.16 7.82 -7.71
CA LEU A 98 20.36 8.10 -9.13
C LEU A 98 20.65 6.81 -9.92
N LEU A 99 20.39 6.79 -11.22
CA LEU A 99 20.62 5.62 -12.08
C LEU A 99 22.08 5.10 -12.00
N ALA A 100 23.05 6.02 -12.02
CA ALA A 100 24.47 5.66 -11.93
C ALA A 100 24.86 5.02 -10.58
N GLU A 101 24.16 5.36 -9.51
CA GLU A 101 24.35 4.77 -8.18
C GLU A 101 23.63 3.42 -8.07
N TYR A 102 22.49 3.28 -8.73
CA TYR A 102 21.68 2.05 -8.73
C TYR A 102 22.37 0.89 -9.46
N GLY A 103 23.17 1.14 -10.49
CA GLY A 103 23.92 0.12 -11.21
C GLY A 103 23.39 -0.20 -12.62
N GLU A 104 22.82 0.78 -13.29
CA GLU A 104 22.48 0.76 -14.72
C GLU A 104 21.62 -0.45 -15.14
N TYR A 105 20.69 -0.86 -14.31
CA TYR A 105 19.73 -1.95 -14.58
C TYR A 105 20.39 -3.29 -14.96
N SER A 106 21.33 -3.74 -14.14
CA SER A 106 22.09 -4.99 -14.35
C SER A 106 21.20 -6.22 -14.46
N ALA A 107 20.13 -6.30 -13.66
CA ALA A 107 19.19 -7.41 -13.72
C ALA A 107 18.38 -7.40 -15.02
N PHE A 108 17.98 -6.22 -15.52
CA PHE A 108 17.31 -6.12 -16.81
C PHE A 108 18.23 -6.47 -17.98
N GLN A 109 19.49 -6.03 -17.96
CA GLN A 109 20.48 -6.42 -18.98
C GLN A 109 20.68 -7.93 -19.01
N LYS A 110 20.75 -8.58 -17.82
CA LYS A 110 20.76 -10.03 -17.71
C LYS A 110 19.48 -10.65 -18.27
N ALA A 111 18.31 -10.10 -17.95
CA ALA A 111 17.03 -10.58 -18.45
C ALA A 111 16.94 -10.53 -19.99
N LEU A 112 17.50 -9.52 -20.65
CA LEU A 112 17.56 -9.45 -22.11
C LEU A 112 18.38 -10.59 -22.76
N SER A 113 19.27 -11.25 -22.00
CA SER A 113 20.00 -12.45 -22.44
C SER A 113 19.24 -13.77 -22.21
N MET A 114 18.09 -13.69 -21.52
CA MET A 114 17.22 -14.85 -21.23
C MET A 114 16.03 -14.86 -22.18
N SER A 115 15.43 -16.02 -22.40
CA SER A 115 14.11 -16.04 -23.04
C SER A 115 13.03 -15.56 -22.07
N PRO A 116 11.95 -14.93 -22.55
CA PRO A 116 10.81 -14.53 -21.72
C PRO A 116 10.25 -15.68 -20.86
N GLU A 117 10.19 -16.90 -21.42
CA GLU A 117 9.74 -18.10 -20.71
C GLU A 117 10.69 -18.45 -19.55
N ALA A 118 12.01 -18.32 -19.75
CA ALA A 118 12.99 -18.56 -18.69
C ALA A 118 12.87 -17.56 -17.55
N ILE A 119 12.58 -16.29 -17.84
CA ILE A 119 12.29 -15.28 -16.81
C ILE A 119 11.05 -15.65 -15.99
N ILE A 120 9.94 -16.00 -16.66
CA ILE A 120 8.70 -16.40 -15.97
C ILE A 120 8.93 -17.67 -15.15
N ALA A 121 9.70 -18.63 -15.67
CA ALA A 121 10.06 -19.84 -14.94
C ALA A 121 10.87 -19.52 -13.66
N GLU A 122 11.83 -18.59 -13.74
CA GLU A 122 12.63 -18.15 -12.59
C GLU A 122 11.76 -17.45 -11.53
N ILE A 123 10.88 -16.54 -11.94
CA ILE A 123 9.90 -15.90 -11.04
C ILE A 123 8.96 -16.93 -10.40
N THR A 124 8.49 -17.92 -11.17
CA THR A 124 7.65 -19.00 -10.65
C THR A 124 8.40 -19.87 -9.64
N ALA A 125 9.62 -20.27 -9.99
CA ALA A 125 10.48 -21.09 -9.12
C ALA A 125 10.85 -20.37 -7.82
N SER A 126 10.95 -19.04 -7.82
CA SER A 126 11.22 -18.25 -6.60
C SER A 126 10.10 -18.34 -5.57
N GLY A 127 8.86 -18.65 -6.01
CA GLY A 127 7.68 -18.64 -5.15
C GLY A 127 7.17 -17.23 -4.81
N LEU A 128 7.59 -16.20 -5.56
CA LEU A 128 7.14 -14.84 -5.34
C LEU A 128 5.63 -14.73 -5.49
N VAL A 129 4.97 -14.26 -4.43
CA VAL A 129 3.54 -13.90 -4.43
C VAL A 129 3.37 -12.39 -4.28
N GLY A 130 2.22 -11.87 -4.71
CA GLY A 130 1.88 -10.47 -4.62
C GLY A 130 2.00 -9.90 -3.21
N ARG A 131 2.65 -8.74 -3.07
CA ARG A 131 2.91 -8.04 -1.80
C ARG A 131 1.88 -6.95 -1.47
N GLY A 132 0.90 -6.76 -2.35
CA GLY A 132 -0.16 -5.76 -2.16
C GLY A 132 -1.35 -6.21 -1.30
N GLY A 133 -1.37 -7.48 -0.85
CA GLY A 133 -2.42 -8.00 0.06
C GLY A 133 -3.03 -9.33 -0.36
N ALA A 134 -3.28 -9.56 -1.64
CA ALA A 134 -3.96 -10.77 -2.15
C ALA A 134 -3.07 -12.02 -2.25
N ALA A 135 -1.76 -11.88 -2.17
CA ALA A 135 -0.78 -12.97 -2.22
C ALA A 135 -0.92 -13.91 -3.44
N PHE A 136 -1.38 -13.41 -4.59
CA PHE A 136 -1.49 -14.24 -5.80
C PHE A 136 -0.10 -14.53 -6.40
N PRO A 137 0.18 -15.77 -6.86
CA PRO A 137 1.49 -16.13 -7.44
C PRO A 137 1.84 -15.29 -8.67
N THR A 138 2.98 -14.58 -8.61
CA THR A 138 3.37 -13.60 -9.63
C THR A 138 3.67 -14.27 -10.98
N GLY A 139 4.40 -15.40 -10.97
CA GLY A 139 4.74 -16.12 -12.20
C GLY A 139 3.51 -16.64 -12.95
N ILE A 140 2.48 -17.15 -12.23
CA ILE A 140 1.21 -17.59 -12.83
C ILE A 140 0.49 -16.42 -13.51
N LYS A 141 0.48 -15.24 -12.88
CA LYS A 141 -0.12 -14.03 -13.47
C LYS A 141 0.60 -13.63 -14.75
N TRP A 142 1.93 -13.65 -14.76
CA TRP A 142 2.74 -13.29 -15.92
C TRP A 142 2.57 -14.30 -17.07
N GLU A 143 2.58 -15.59 -16.77
CA GLU A 143 2.35 -16.63 -17.77
C GLU A 143 0.97 -16.50 -18.42
N GLY A 144 -0.08 -16.25 -17.63
CA GLY A 144 -1.43 -16.01 -18.15
C GLY A 144 -1.50 -14.82 -19.11
N ALA A 145 -0.83 -13.71 -18.79
CA ALA A 145 -0.80 -12.55 -19.67
C ALA A 145 0.07 -12.77 -20.92
N ARG A 146 1.20 -13.51 -20.78
CA ARG A 146 2.06 -13.85 -21.91
C ARG A 146 1.32 -14.70 -22.95
N GLN A 147 0.59 -15.72 -22.51
CA GLN A 147 -0.18 -16.63 -23.37
C GLN A 147 -1.43 -16.02 -23.94
N ALA A 148 -1.96 -14.94 -23.33
CA ALA A 148 -3.17 -14.30 -23.83
C ALA A 148 -2.97 -13.75 -25.24
N PRO A 149 -3.94 -13.92 -26.15
CA PRO A 149 -3.88 -13.42 -27.51
C PRO A 149 -3.89 -11.87 -27.51
N GLY A 150 -3.22 -11.27 -28.48
CA GLY A 150 -3.15 -9.82 -28.69
C GLY A 150 -1.73 -9.35 -28.91
N THR A 151 -1.57 -8.31 -29.71
CA THR A 151 -0.28 -7.70 -30.03
C THR A 151 0.09 -6.59 -29.03
N GLN A 152 -0.91 -5.99 -28.38
CA GLN A 152 -0.72 -4.97 -27.36
C GLN A 152 -0.93 -5.60 -25.98
N LYS A 153 0.02 -5.40 -25.08
CA LYS A 153 -0.07 -5.79 -23.68
C LYS A 153 0.45 -4.67 -22.80
N TYR A 154 0.01 -4.66 -21.54
CA TYR A 154 0.38 -3.63 -20.58
C TYR A 154 0.99 -4.20 -19.30
N VAL A 155 1.91 -3.44 -18.71
CA VAL A 155 2.35 -3.60 -17.33
C VAL A 155 1.84 -2.42 -16.52
N VAL A 156 1.17 -2.69 -15.40
CA VAL A 156 0.75 -1.64 -14.48
C VAL A 156 1.41 -1.85 -13.12
N CYS A 157 2.20 -0.89 -12.70
CA CYS A 157 2.67 -0.79 -11.33
C CYS A 157 1.57 -0.12 -10.50
N ASN A 158 0.94 -0.90 -9.64
CA ASN A 158 -0.05 -0.39 -8.70
C ASN A 158 0.66 0.34 -7.57
N THR A 159 0.66 1.66 -7.65
CA THR A 159 1.21 2.60 -6.68
C THR A 159 0.11 3.31 -5.89
N ASP A 160 -1.12 2.76 -5.91
CA ASP A 160 -2.21 3.17 -5.03
C ASP A 160 -2.08 2.48 -3.67
N GLU A 161 -1.17 3.00 -2.84
CA GLU A 161 -0.93 2.54 -1.48
C GLU A 161 -1.90 3.22 -0.51
N SER A 162 -3.20 2.95 -0.65
CA SER A 162 -4.25 3.63 0.12
C SER A 162 -4.81 2.82 1.30
N GLU A 163 -4.32 1.60 1.55
CA GLU A 163 -4.66 0.81 2.74
C GLU A 163 -4.14 1.48 4.00
N PRO A 164 -5.01 1.94 4.95
CA PRO A 164 -4.56 2.61 6.16
C PRO A 164 -3.59 1.77 7.00
N GLY A 165 -2.47 2.39 7.33
CA GLY A 165 -1.33 1.74 8.01
C GLY A 165 -0.20 1.33 7.07
N THR A 166 -0.39 1.40 5.73
CA THR A 166 0.61 1.00 4.73
C THR A 166 1.36 2.24 4.20
N PHE A 167 2.70 2.15 4.12
CA PHE A 167 3.58 3.22 3.63
C PHE A 167 4.95 2.70 3.14
N LYS A 168 5.05 1.41 2.81
CA LYS A 168 6.28 0.75 2.34
C LYS A 168 6.60 1.08 0.88
N ASP A 169 5.55 1.21 0.05
CA ASP A 169 5.69 1.51 -1.37
C ASP A 169 6.15 2.96 -1.55
N ARG A 170 5.69 3.87 -0.68
CA ARG A 170 6.19 5.25 -0.59
C ARG A 170 7.71 5.29 -0.40
N ALA A 171 8.26 4.50 0.52
CA ALA A 171 9.69 4.46 0.77
C ALA A 171 10.48 3.98 -0.46
N LEU A 172 10.01 2.94 -1.14
CA LEU A 172 10.64 2.44 -2.37
C LEU A 172 10.58 3.45 -3.50
N LEU A 173 9.44 4.13 -3.68
CA LEU A 173 9.25 5.11 -4.75
C LEU A 173 10.07 6.38 -4.53
N LEU A 174 10.21 6.84 -3.27
CA LEU A 174 10.99 8.03 -2.94
C LEU A 174 12.50 7.80 -3.01
N ASP A 175 12.95 6.65 -2.53
CA ASP A 175 14.37 6.45 -2.28
C ASP A 175 15.04 5.57 -3.36
N ASP A 176 14.31 4.62 -3.98
CA ASP A 176 14.84 3.69 -4.99
C ASP A 176 13.90 3.51 -6.20
N PRO A 177 13.51 4.61 -6.89
CA PRO A 177 12.56 4.54 -8.02
C PRO A 177 13.10 3.69 -9.17
N HIS A 178 14.42 3.62 -9.36
CA HIS A 178 15.04 2.83 -10.43
C HIS A 178 14.83 1.34 -10.26
N ARG A 179 14.76 0.82 -9.04
CA ARG A 179 14.43 -0.58 -8.76
C ARG A 179 13.02 -0.93 -9.26
N VAL A 180 12.08 -0.01 -9.08
CA VAL A 180 10.70 -0.19 -9.56
C VAL A 180 10.68 -0.18 -11.09
N ILE A 181 11.36 0.77 -11.73
CA ILE A 181 11.45 0.89 -13.19
C ILE A 181 12.10 -0.38 -13.78
N GLU A 182 13.21 -0.83 -13.22
CA GLU A 182 13.90 -2.05 -13.67
C GLU A 182 12.97 -3.28 -13.61
N GLY A 183 12.25 -3.43 -12.50
CA GLY A 183 11.28 -4.52 -12.36
C GLY A 183 10.14 -4.46 -13.38
N MET A 184 9.67 -3.25 -13.73
CA MET A 184 8.66 -3.06 -14.77
C MET A 184 9.19 -3.41 -16.18
N LEU A 185 10.43 -3.04 -16.48
CA LEU A 185 11.10 -3.39 -17.75
C LEU A 185 11.22 -4.91 -17.91
N ILE A 186 11.65 -5.61 -16.85
CA ILE A 186 11.75 -7.08 -16.84
C ILE A 186 10.37 -7.71 -17.04
N ALA A 187 9.34 -7.21 -16.34
CA ALA A 187 7.97 -7.70 -16.50
C ALA A 187 7.45 -7.46 -17.93
N GLY A 188 7.70 -6.27 -18.48
CA GLY A 188 7.32 -5.90 -19.84
C GLY A 188 7.94 -6.83 -20.88
N TYR A 189 9.23 -7.08 -20.79
CA TYR A 189 9.95 -8.00 -21.67
C TYR A 189 9.42 -9.43 -21.53
N ALA A 190 9.23 -9.91 -20.30
CA ALA A 190 8.76 -11.27 -20.03
C ALA A 190 7.38 -11.57 -20.61
N ILE A 191 6.43 -10.61 -20.58
CA ILE A 191 5.07 -10.83 -21.10
C ILE A 191 4.86 -10.35 -22.53
N GLY A 192 5.84 -9.63 -23.10
CA GLY A 192 5.75 -9.02 -24.43
C GLY A 192 4.88 -7.76 -24.44
N ALA A 193 4.91 -6.97 -23.37
CA ALA A 193 4.25 -5.66 -23.32
C ALA A 193 5.14 -4.58 -23.95
N SER A 194 4.53 -3.56 -24.54
CA SER A 194 5.22 -2.40 -25.09
C SER A 194 4.99 -1.13 -24.29
N HIS A 195 4.14 -1.17 -23.26
CA HIS A 195 3.79 0.02 -22.49
C HIS A 195 3.53 -0.32 -21.02
N GLY A 196 4.02 0.54 -20.14
CA GLY A 196 3.83 0.48 -18.70
C GLY A 196 3.17 1.73 -18.13
N TYR A 197 2.49 1.58 -17.00
CA TYR A 197 1.92 2.68 -16.24
C TYR A 197 2.29 2.58 -14.76
N PHE A 198 2.76 3.68 -14.19
CA PHE A 198 2.63 3.92 -12.76
C PHE A 198 1.24 4.51 -12.50
N TYR A 199 0.47 3.90 -11.61
CA TYR A 199 -0.76 4.52 -11.13
C TYR A 199 -0.54 5.00 -9.70
N LEU A 200 -0.20 6.28 -9.56
CA LEU A 200 0.16 6.92 -8.29
C LEU A 200 -1.09 7.46 -7.60
N ARG A 201 -1.25 7.14 -6.30
CA ARG A 201 -2.37 7.67 -5.52
C ARG A 201 -2.33 9.19 -5.39
N GLY A 202 -3.53 9.81 -5.28
CA GLY A 202 -3.68 11.26 -5.27
C GLY A 202 -3.05 11.96 -4.06
N GLU A 203 -2.83 11.24 -2.94
CA GLU A 203 -2.24 11.79 -1.72
C GLU A 203 -0.70 11.76 -1.73
N TYR A 204 -0.07 11.29 -2.82
CA TYR A 204 1.38 11.29 -3.01
C TYR A 204 1.86 12.25 -4.11
N PRO A 205 1.36 13.51 -4.21
CA PRO A 205 1.76 14.40 -5.29
C PRO A 205 3.25 14.72 -5.26
N TYR A 206 3.86 14.71 -4.07
CA TYR A 206 5.29 14.94 -3.86
C TYR A 206 6.21 13.81 -4.38
N ILE A 207 5.65 12.63 -4.69
CA ILE A 207 6.41 11.52 -5.30
C ILE A 207 6.48 11.65 -6.83
N LEU A 208 5.50 12.30 -7.45
CA LEU A 208 5.43 12.43 -8.90
C LEU A 208 6.73 12.96 -9.53
N PRO A 209 7.31 14.07 -9.04
CA PRO A 209 8.57 14.59 -9.61
C PRO A 209 9.75 13.61 -9.48
N VAL A 210 9.76 12.77 -8.44
CA VAL A 210 10.81 11.77 -8.21
C VAL A 210 10.72 10.67 -9.27
N ILE A 211 9.51 10.16 -9.52
CA ILE A 211 9.28 9.12 -10.55
C ILE A 211 9.60 9.68 -11.95
N GLU A 212 9.14 10.90 -12.26
CA GLU A 212 9.37 11.53 -13.55
C GLU A 212 10.86 11.74 -13.81
N ALA A 213 11.62 12.24 -12.84
CA ALA A 213 13.07 12.39 -12.95
C ALA A 213 13.78 11.05 -13.21
N ALA A 214 13.41 9.99 -12.48
CA ALA A 214 13.99 8.67 -12.69
C ALA A 214 13.63 8.06 -14.06
N LEU A 215 12.42 8.29 -14.56
CA LEU A 215 12.02 7.90 -15.92
C LEU A 215 12.82 8.64 -16.98
N ASP A 216 13.09 9.94 -16.76
CA ASP A 216 13.90 10.73 -17.69
C ASP A 216 15.36 10.28 -17.69
N GLU A 217 15.96 9.96 -16.54
CA GLU A 217 17.29 9.33 -16.48
C GLU A 217 17.31 8.00 -17.26
N ALA A 218 16.30 7.15 -17.08
CA ALA A 218 16.20 5.87 -17.78
C ALA A 218 16.03 6.02 -19.30
N ARG A 219 15.27 7.03 -19.77
CA ARG A 219 15.14 7.36 -21.18
C ARG A 219 16.46 7.87 -21.78
N GLN A 220 17.13 8.79 -21.09
CA GLN A 220 18.42 9.33 -21.51
C GLN A 220 19.49 8.25 -21.62
N ALA A 221 19.47 7.27 -20.72
CA ALA A 221 20.37 6.12 -20.74
C ALA A 221 19.96 5.02 -21.73
N GLY A 222 18.82 5.16 -22.44
CA GLY A 222 18.35 4.20 -23.44
C GLY A 222 17.73 2.93 -22.90
N PHE A 223 17.29 2.92 -21.62
CA PHE A 223 16.57 1.80 -21.03
C PHE A 223 15.05 1.86 -21.23
N ILE A 224 14.52 3.01 -21.64
CA ILE A 224 13.12 3.21 -22.02
C ILE A 224 13.10 3.81 -23.43
N GLY A 225 12.18 3.35 -24.28
CA GLY A 225 12.01 3.80 -25.65
C GLY A 225 12.00 2.65 -26.67
N THR A 226 12.50 2.92 -27.87
CA THR A 226 12.46 1.97 -29.00
C THR A 226 13.75 1.17 -29.11
N ASN A 227 13.63 -0.13 -29.41
CA ASN A 227 14.75 -1.05 -29.65
C ASN A 227 15.86 -0.98 -28.58
N ILE A 228 15.45 -1.10 -27.32
CA ILE A 228 16.30 -0.96 -26.14
C ILE A 228 17.52 -1.88 -26.26
N HIS A 229 18.74 -1.31 -26.17
CA HIS A 229 20.01 -2.03 -26.29
C HIS A 229 20.11 -2.96 -27.52
N ASN A 230 19.44 -2.61 -28.62
CA ASN A 230 19.37 -3.42 -29.85
C ASN A 230 18.78 -4.82 -29.67
N SER A 231 17.95 -5.02 -28.65
CA SER A 231 17.31 -6.30 -28.33
C SER A 231 16.04 -6.60 -29.13
N GLY A 232 15.55 -5.62 -29.92
CA GLY A 232 14.24 -5.69 -30.54
C GLY A 232 13.08 -5.37 -29.59
N PHE A 233 13.33 -5.25 -28.29
CA PHE A 233 12.33 -4.85 -27.29
C PHE A 233 12.15 -3.32 -27.26
N SER A 234 10.90 -2.87 -27.22
CA SER A 234 10.54 -1.46 -27.08
C SER A 234 9.56 -1.34 -25.93
N PHE A 235 9.77 -0.38 -25.06
CA PHE A 235 8.90 -0.20 -23.89
C PHE A 235 8.85 1.27 -23.48
N GLU A 236 7.66 1.80 -23.31
CA GLU A 236 7.43 3.15 -22.82
C GLU A 236 6.71 3.12 -21.48
N VAL A 237 6.92 4.12 -20.63
CA VAL A 237 6.32 4.21 -19.29
C VAL A 237 5.73 5.59 -19.07
N ASP A 238 4.46 5.63 -18.71
CA ASP A 238 3.74 6.83 -18.28
C ASP A 238 3.37 6.77 -16.79
N VAL A 239 3.19 7.96 -16.21
CA VAL A 239 2.60 8.10 -14.87
C VAL A 239 1.15 8.56 -15.00
N ARG A 240 0.25 7.96 -14.23
CA ARG A 240 -1.13 8.39 -14.05
C ARG A 240 -1.38 8.67 -12.58
N LEU A 241 -1.75 9.91 -12.28
CA LEU A 241 -2.10 10.33 -10.92
C LEU A 241 -3.58 9.99 -10.67
N GLY A 242 -3.84 9.27 -9.58
CA GLY A 242 -5.19 9.05 -9.05
C GLY A 242 -5.76 10.31 -8.41
N ALA A 243 -7.03 10.25 -8.03
CA ALA A 243 -7.75 11.37 -7.41
C ALA A 243 -8.06 11.13 -5.91
N GLY A 244 -7.33 10.24 -5.25
CA GLY A 244 -7.52 9.97 -3.82
C GLY A 244 -8.72 9.07 -3.52
N ALA A 245 -8.89 7.97 -4.23
CA ALA A 245 -9.96 7.00 -3.98
C ALA A 245 -9.37 5.63 -3.63
N TYR A 246 -9.60 5.15 -2.41
CA TYR A 246 -9.14 3.85 -1.90
C TYR A 246 -9.47 2.68 -2.82
N ILE A 247 -10.69 2.69 -3.43
CA ILE A 247 -11.11 1.60 -4.32
C ILE A 247 -10.20 1.45 -5.54
N CYS A 248 -9.48 2.51 -5.96
CA CYS A 248 -8.57 2.44 -7.09
C CYS A 248 -7.30 1.63 -6.82
N GLY A 249 -7.08 1.16 -5.58
CA GLY A 249 -6.13 0.09 -5.26
C GLY A 249 -6.58 -1.29 -5.76
N GLU A 250 -7.90 -1.52 -5.97
CA GLU A 250 -8.41 -2.73 -6.62
C GLU A 250 -8.09 -2.68 -8.11
N GLU A 251 -7.51 -3.76 -8.64
CA GLU A 251 -6.89 -3.79 -9.98
C GLU A 251 -7.81 -3.34 -11.12
N THR A 252 -9.10 -3.66 -11.07
CA THR A 252 -10.04 -3.32 -12.15
C THR A 252 -10.63 -1.92 -12.00
N ALA A 253 -10.82 -1.44 -10.78
CA ALA A 253 -11.19 -0.05 -10.52
C ALA A 253 -10.08 0.92 -10.93
N LEU A 254 -8.82 0.51 -10.72
CA LEU A 254 -7.64 1.23 -11.20
C LEU A 254 -7.66 1.35 -12.74
N PHE A 255 -7.97 0.28 -13.47
CA PHE A 255 -8.11 0.34 -14.93
C PHE A 255 -9.21 1.31 -15.37
N GLU A 256 -10.39 1.26 -14.72
CA GLU A 256 -11.47 2.22 -15.01
C GLU A 256 -10.99 3.66 -14.82
N SER A 257 -10.20 3.92 -13.76
CA SER A 257 -9.62 5.25 -13.50
C SER A 257 -8.64 5.68 -14.59
N ILE A 258 -7.70 4.82 -15.01
CA ILE A 258 -6.77 5.13 -16.12
C ILE A 258 -7.55 5.40 -17.43
N GLU A 259 -8.63 4.66 -17.66
CA GLU A 259 -9.51 4.80 -18.83
C GLU A 259 -10.41 6.06 -18.77
N GLY A 260 -10.30 6.90 -17.74
CA GLY A 260 -11.07 8.13 -17.56
C GLY A 260 -12.53 7.89 -17.12
N LYS A 261 -12.81 6.74 -16.54
CA LYS A 261 -14.13 6.36 -16.04
C LYS A 261 -14.17 6.43 -14.52
N ARG A 262 -15.37 6.30 -13.93
CA ARG A 262 -15.50 6.15 -12.50
C ARG A 262 -14.85 4.84 -12.05
N GLY A 263 -14.05 4.89 -10.97
CA GLY A 263 -13.35 3.74 -10.40
C GLY A 263 -14.27 2.71 -9.76
N PHE A 264 -14.99 1.97 -10.56
CA PHE A 264 -15.80 0.84 -10.14
C PHE A 264 -15.11 -0.47 -10.46
N PRO A 265 -15.06 -1.44 -9.52
CA PRO A 265 -14.58 -2.78 -9.82
C PRO A 265 -15.38 -3.45 -10.94
N ARG A 266 -14.68 -4.16 -11.83
CA ARG A 266 -15.29 -4.99 -12.89
C ARG A 266 -15.66 -6.36 -12.33
N ILE A 267 -16.65 -6.99 -12.93
CA ILE A 267 -16.99 -8.39 -12.64
C ILE A 267 -15.92 -9.31 -13.25
N LYS A 268 -15.43 -10.27 -12.49
CA LYS A 268 -14.48 -11.29 -12.92
C LYS A 268 -15.19 -12.66 -12.97
N PRO A 269 -15.00 -13.53 -14.00
CA PRO A 269 -14.27 -13.29 -15.23
C PRO A 269 -14.94 -12.26 -16.18
N PRO A 270 -14.20 -11.67 -17.16
CA PRO A 270 -12.82 -11.96 -17.52
C PRO A 270 -11.79 -11.39 -16.52
N PHE A 271 -10.60 -12.00 -16.51
CA PHE A 271 -9.49 -11.56 -15.63
C PHE A 271 -8.58 -10.57 -16.34
N PRO A 272 -7.84 -9.70 -15.60
CA PRO A 272 -6.91 -8.73 -16.16
C PRO A 272 -5.87 -9.30 -17.13
N THR A 273 -5.43 -10.54 -16.90
CA THR A 273 -4.45 -11.20 -17.76
C THR A 273 -4.94 -11.44 -19.19
N THR A 274 -6.26 -11.39 -19.40
CA THR A 274 -6.88 -11.49 -20.74
C THR A 274 -7.55 -10.19 -21.17
N ASN A 275 -8.28 -9.55 -20.27
CA ASN A 275 -9.09 -8.34 -20.52
C ASN A 275 -8.87 -7.31 -19.41
N GLY A 276 -7.67 -6.71 -19.40
CA GLY A 276 -7.27 -5.69 -18.43
C GLY A 276 -7.49 -4.26 -18.94
N LEU A 277 -6.43 -3.46 -18.87
CA LEU A 277 -6.41 -2.06 -19.30
C LEU A 277 -6.71 -1.95 -20.79
N PHE A 278 -7.63 -1.06 -21.16
CA PHE A 278 -8.13 -0.89 -22.53
C PHE A 278 -8.59 -2.21 -23.18
N ASN A 279 -9.10 -3.13 -22.36
CA ASN A 279 -9.53 -4.46 -22.79
C ASN A 279 -8.40 -5.31 -23.41
N GLN A 280 -7.14 -5.06 -23.03
CA GLN A 280 -5.96 -5.78 -23.48
C GLN A 280 -5.36 -6.61 -22.35
N PRO A 281 -4.59 -7.68 -22.65
CA PRO A 281 -3.89 -8.43 -21.62
C PRO A 281 -2.99 -7.52 -20.78
N THR A 282 -3.16 -7.59 -19.46
CA THR A 282 -2.46 -6.69 -18.54
C THR A 282 -1.94 -7.44 -17.33
N VAL A 283 -0.66 -7.23 -17.02
CA VAL A 283 -0.10 -7.57 -15.72
C VAL A 283 -0.16 -6.35 -14.83
N ILE A 284 -0.80 -6.48 -13.67
CA ILE A 284 -0.78 -5.48 -12.61
C ILE A 284 -0.12 -6.07 -11.37
N ASN A 285 0.90 -5.41 -10.86
CA ASN A 285 1.61 -5.79 -9.65
C ASN A 285 1.82 -4.58 -8.73
N ASN A 286 1.80 -4.82 -7.42
CA ASN A 286 2.17 -3.83 -6.41
C ASN A 286 3.67 -3.50 -6.49
N VAL A 287 4.07 -2.30 -6.04
CA VAL A 287 5.46 -1.80 -6.04
C VAL A 287 6.43 -2.79 -5.40
N GLU A 288 6.17 -3.23 -4.16
CA GLU A 288 7.04 -4.19 -3.47
C GLU A 288 7.17 -5.50 -4.24
N THR A 289 6.12 -5.95 -4.91
CA THR A 289 6.19 -7.15 -5.76
C THR A 289 7.15 -6.93 -6.92
N ILE A 290 7.06 -5.80 -7.60
CA ILE A 290 7.94 -5.42 -8.72
C ILE A 290 9.40 -5.28 -8.25
N CYS A 291 9.65 -4.69 -7.10
CA CYS A 291 10.99 -4.51 -6.53
C CYS A 291 11.72 -5.83 -6.22
N ASN A 292 10.98 -6.93 -6.03
CA ASN A 292 11.58 -8.26 -5.85
C ASN A 292 12.12 -8.86 -7.15
N VAL A 293 11.61 -8.43 -8.30
CA VAL A 293 11.94 -9.02 -9.61
C VAL A 293 13.41 -8.86 -9.96
N PRO A 294 14.04 -7.67 -9.89
CA PRO A 294 15.46 -7.52 -10.14
C PRO A 294 16.33 -8.44 -9.25
N LEU A 295 16.02 -8.51 -7.95
CA LEU A 295 16.73 -9.37 -7.01
C LEU A 295 16.68 -10.86 -7.43
N ILE A 296 15.51 -11.34 -7.85
CA ILE A 296 15.31 -12.73 -8.27
C ILE A 296 16.09 -13.01 -9.56
N ILE A 297 16.03 -12.11 -10.53
CA ILE A 297 16.77 -12.29 -11.79
C ILE A 297 18.27 -12.25 -11.55
N GLU A 298 18.77 -11.36 -10.70
CA GLU A 298 20.19 -11.21 -10.41
C GLU A 298 20.75 -12.41 -9.64
N LYS A 299 20.14 -12.76 -8.50
CA LYS A 299 20.64 -13.75 -7.55
C LYS A 299 20.07 -15.16 -7.72
N GLY A 300 18.99 -15.30 -8.47
CA GLY A 300 18.32 -16.57 -8.77
C GLY A 300 17.25 -16.96 -7.74
N ALA A 301 16.29 -17.77 -8.21
CA ALA A 301 15.17 -18.28 -7.41
C ALA A 301 15.61 -19.04 -6.16
N ASN A 302 16.69 -19.84 -6.28
CA ASN A 302 17.23 -20.61 -5.16
C ASN A 302 17.78 -19.73 -4.04
N TYR A 303 18.38 -18.57 -4.37
CA TYR A 303 18.79 -17.59 -3.37
C TYR A 303 17.59 -17.00 -2.65
N TYR A 304 16.60 -16.55 -3.43
CA TYR A 304 15.39 -15.94 -2.90
C TYR A 304 14.61 -16.86 -1.96
N ARG A 305 14.51 -18.16 -2.29
CA ARG A 305 13.82 -19.16 -1.46
C ARG A 305 14.52 -19.45 -0.13
N LYS A 306 15.80 -19.13 0.02
CA LYS A 306 16.50 -19.28 1.32
C LYS A 306 16.12 -18.20 2.32
N ILE A 307 15.47 -17.13 1.86
CA ILE A 307 14.94 -16.06 2.69
C ILE A 307 13.47 -16.38 2.97
N GLY A 308 13.05 -16.30 4.24
CA GLY A 308 11.68 -16.57 4.63
C GLY A 308 11.40 -18.05 4.95
N THR A 309 10.18 -18.49 4.73
CA THR A 309 9.71 -19.86 5.00
C THR A 309 9.49 -20.63 3.69
N ASP A 310 9.31 -21.94 3.77
CA ASP A 310 9.04 -22.79 2.60
C ASP A 310 7.81 -22.32 1.78
N LYS A 311 6.80 -21.79 2.46
CA LYS A 311 5.54 -21.35 1.84
C LYS A 311 5.46 -19.84 1.60
N SER A 312 6.16 -19.06 2.42
CA SER A 312 6.25 -17.61 2.30
C SER A 312 7.70 -17.24 2.05
N THR A 313 8.09 -17.23 0.77
CA THR A 313 9.48 -17.03 0.33
C THR A 313 9.85 -15.54 0.25
N GLY A 314 11.12 -15.25 0.45
CA GLY A 314 11.67 -13.90 0.37
C GLY A 314 11.49 -13.09 1.65
N SER A 315 11.74 -11.79 1.53
CA SER A 315 11.47 -10.80 2.57
C SER A 315 10.08 -10.17 2.39
N LYS A 316 9.68 -9.45 3.45
CA LYS A 316 8.49 -8.62 3.45
C LYS A 316 8.82 -7.28 4.09
N LEU A 317 8.31 -6.21 3.51
CA LEU A 317 8.35 -4.89 4.11
C LEU A 317 7.14 -4.74 5.04
N PHE A 318 7.39 -4.67 6.34
CA PHE A 318 6.35 -4.42 7.34
C PHE A 318 6.34 -2.95 7.71
N CYS A 319 5.15 -2.34 7.66
CA CYS A 319 4.90 -0.98 8.12
C CYS A 319 4.47 -1.00 9.58
N LEU A 320 5.31 -0.58 10.52
CA LEU A 320 4.93 -0.46 11.92
C LEU A 320 4.45 0.95 12.23
N SER A 321 3.27 1.07 12.82
CA SER A 321 2.67 2.34 13.23
C SER A 321 1.80 2.21 14.49
N GLY A 322 1.20 3.31 14.94
CA GLY A 322 0.41 3.35 16.17
C GLY A 322 1.27 3.52 17.42
N ASP A 323 1.01 2.72 18.46
CA ASP A 323 1.66 2.85 19.76
C ASP A 323 3.00 2.09 19.86
N VAL A 324 3.84 2.25 18.84
CA VAL A 324 5.20 1.68 18.78
C VAL A 324 6.25 2.77 19.01
N THR A 325 7.41 2.37 19.57
CA THR A 325 8.48 3.32 19.91
C THR A 325 9.19 3.87 18.67
N LYS A 326 9.47 3.02 17.68
CA LYS A 326 10.11 3.39 16.42
C LYS A 326 9.20 3.00 15.25
N PRO A 327 8.23 3.85 14.88
CA PRO A 327 7.41 3.59 13.68
C PRO A 327 8.27 3.70 12.42
N GLY A 328 7.98 2.86 11.41
CA GLY A 328 8.74 2.84 10.16
C GLY A 328 8.55 1.55 9.38
N VAL A 329 9.27 1.43 8.27
CA VAL A 329 9.32 0.25 7.41
C VAL A 329 10.43 -0.69 7.90
N TYR A 330 10.10 -1.95 8.07
CA TYR A 330 11.02 -3.00 8.52
C TYR A 330 11.11 -4.08 7.44
N GLU A 331 12.28 -4.25 6.84
CA GLU A 331 12.52 -5.38 5.95
C GLU A 331 13.00 -6.57 6.77
N ILE A 332 12.17 -7.60 6.85
CA ILE A 332 12.47 -8.84 7.56
C ILE A 332 12.09 -10.06 6.71
N PRO A 333 12.75 -11.22 6.90
CA PRO A 333 12.32 -12.47 6.28
C PRO A 333 10.96 -12.87 6.86
N PHE A 334 10.14 -13.55 6.08
CA PHE A 334 8.95 -14.20 6.63
C PHE A 334 9.34 -15.23 7.71
N GLY A 335 8.43 -15.43 8.67
CA GLY A 335 8.63 -16.38 9.77
C GLY A 335 9.25 -15.76 11.04
N VAL A 336 9.66 -14.49 10.99
CA VAL A 336 10.00 -13.72 12.20
C VAL A 336 8.71 -13.47 13.00
N THR A 337 8.74 -13.65 14.32
CA THR A 337 7.57 -13.42 15.18
C THR A 337 7.27 -11.93 15.34
N LEU A 338 6.01 -11.57 15.68
CA LEU A 338 5.70 -10.18 16.04
C LEU A 338 6.55 -9.71 17.23
N ARG A 339 6.89 -10.59 18.18
CA ARG A 339 7.75 -10.25 19.32
C ARG A 339 9.10 -9.72 18.87
N GLU A 340 9.77 -10.46 17.98
CA GLU A 340 11.08 -10.06 17.43
C GLU A 340 10.99 -8.75 16.65
N LEU A 341 9.94 -8.58 15.85
CA LEU A 341 9.69 -7.32 15.13
C LEU A 341 9.48 -6.15 16.09
N MET A 342 8.71 -6.35 17.17
CA MET A 342 8.49 -5.33 18.21
C MET A 342 9.78 -5.03 19.00
N GLU A 343 10.63 -6.00 19.25
CA GLU A 343 11.94 -5.79 19.90
C GLU A 343 12.84 -4.91 19.03
N MET A 344 12.91 -5.15 17.72
CA MET A 344 13.63 -4.29 16.78
C MET A 344 13.08 -2.84 16.79
N ALA A 345 11.78 -2.69 16.98
CA ALA A 345 11.10 -1.40 17.03
C ALA A 345 11.15 -0.72 18.41
N GLY A 346 11.83 -1.30 19.40
CA GLY A 346 11.93 -0.76 20.76
C GLY A 346 10.68 -0.94 21.62
N GLY A 347 9.79 -1.85 21.23
CA GLY A 347 8.58 -2.21 21.98
C GLY A 347 7.42 -1.23 21.84
N VAL A 348 6.41 -1.42 22.70
CA VAL A 348 5.27 -0.52 22.79
C VAL A 348 5.71 0.80 23.42
N ARG A 349 5.21 1.91 22.88
CA ARG A 349 5.53 3.26 23.35
C ARG A 349 5.32 3.42 24.86
N ALA A 350 6.24 4.12 25.50
CA ALA A 350 6.23 4.38 26.96
C ALA A 350 6.19 3.13 27.83
N GLY A 351 6.64 1.97 27.30
CA GLY A 351 6.68 0.71 28.07
C GLY A 351 5.31 0.14 28.46
N ARG A 352 4.24 0.59 27.79
CA ARG A 352 2.87 0.12 28.05
C ARG A 352 2.66 -1.30 27.53
N ARG A 353 1.61 -1.94 28.01
CA ARG A 353 1.25 -3.30 27.60
C ARG A 353 0.55 -3.27 26.23
N LEU A 354 0.93 -4.20 25.36
CA LEU A 354 0.26 -4.43 24.08
C LEU A 354 -1.17 -4.97 24.34
N LYS A 355 -2.17 -4.32 23.74
CA LYS A 355 -3.58 -4.75 23.83
C LYS A 355 -4.01 -5.51 22.60
N ALA A 356 -3.80 -4.93 21.41
CA ALA A 356 -4.27 -5.48 20.16
C ALA A 356 -3.38 -5.02 18.98
N VAL A 357 -3.46 -5.75 17.88
CA VAL A 357 -2.73 -5.45 16.65
C VAL A 357 -3.64 -5.68 15.45
N ILE A 358 -3.56 -4.79 14.47
CA ILE A 358 -4.01 -5.04 13.10
C ILE A 358 -2.76 -5.48 12.32
N PRO A 359 -2.66 -6.72 11.81
CA PRO A 359 -1.39 -7.23 11.28
C PRO A 359 -1.12 -6.91 9.81
N GLY A 360 -2.13 -6.45 9.06
CA GLY A 360 -2.03 -6.39 7.60
C GLY A 360 -2.70 -5.20 6.93
N GLY A 361 -2.98 -4.13 7.69
CA GLY A 361 -3.76 -2.97 7.25
C GLY A 361 -5.18 -3.00 7.77
N SER A 362 -5.84 -1.87 7.70
CA SER A 362 -7.14 -1.63 8.35
C SER A 362 -8.26 -2.58 7.90
N SER A 363 -8.14 -3.17 6.73
CA SER A 363 -9.08 -4.16 6.18
C SER A 363 -8.95 -5.56 6.81
N MET A 364 -7.92 -5.79 7.63
CA MET A 364 -7.68 -7.09 8.26
C MET A 364 -8.26 -7.16 9.67
N PRO A 365 -8.77 -8.35 10.09
CA PRO A 365 -9.25 -8.53 11.45
C PRO A 365 -8.22 -8.19 12.52
N VAL A 366 -8.67 -7.49 13.57
CA VAL A 366 -7.86 -7.16 14.75
C VAL A 366 -7.61 -8.42 15.57
N LEU A 367 -6.40 -8.63 16.04
CA LEU A 367 -6.03 -9.73 16.94
C LEU A 367 -5.58 -9.21 18.29
N PRO A 368 -5.86 -9.97 19.40
CA PRO A 368 -5.32 -9.69 20.72
C PRO A 368 -3.79 -9.72 20.76
N GLY A 369 -3.18 -8.85 21.55
CA GLY A 369 -1.73 -8.71 21.63
C GLY A 369 -1.00 -9.97 22.10
N ASP A 370 -1.58 -10.73 23.03
CA ASP A 370 -1.02 -11.99 23.54
C ASP A 370 -0.94 -13.08 22.46
N ILE A 371 -1.96 -13.18 21.61
CA ILE A 371 -1.95 -14.07 20.44
C ILE A 371 -0.87 -13.62 19.45
N MET A 372 -0.89 -12.34 19.08
CA MET A 372 0.01 -11.82 18.05
C MET A 372 1.49 -11.90 18.43
N MET A 373 1.84 -11.71 19.71
CA MET A 373 3.24 -11.79 20.17
C MET A 373 3.87 -13.18 20.01
N GLN A 374 3.07 -14.21 19.77
CA GLN A 374 3.52 -15.59 19.56
C GLN A 374 3.32 -16.06 18.11
N THR A 375 2.80 -15.18 17.25
CA THR A 375 2.46 -15.50 15.85
C THR A 375 3.62 -15.11 14.94
N ASP A 376 4.01 -16.03 14.07
CA ASP A 376 4.97 -15.76 13.01
C ASP A 376 4.34 -14.81 11.98
N MET A 377 5.13 -13.87 11.50
CA MET A 377 4.70 -12.88 10.50
C MET A 377 4.82 -13.48 9.10
N ASP A 378 3.95 -14.43 8.81
CA ASP A 378 3.78 -15.05 7.49
C ASP A 378 2.29 -15.26 7.14
N TYR A 379 2.01 -15.61 5.88
CA TYR A 379 0.62 -15.74 5.40
C TYR A 379 -0.16 -16.83 6.14
N ASP A 380 0.44 -18.00 6.37
CA ASP A 380 -0.24 -19.15 6.97
C ASP A 380 -0.48 -18.97 8.47
N SER A 381 0.50 -18.43 9.19
CA SER A 381 0.45 -18.28 10.65
C SER A 381 -0.55 -17.20 11.06
N ILE A 382 -0.56 -16.06 10.36
CA ILE A 382 -1.57 -15.00 10.58
C ILE A 382 -2.97 -15.49 10.21
N ALA A 383 -3.12 -16.27 9.12
CA ALA A 383 -4.41 -16.85 8.75
C ALA A 383 -4.94 -17.83 9.81
N LYS A 384 -4.08 -18.68 10.39
CA LYS A 384 -4.43 -19.58 11.49
C LYS A 384 -4.80 -18.84 12.75
N ALA A 385 -4.20 -17.68 13.01
CA ALA A 385 -4.56 -16.83 14.15
C ALA A 385 -5.91 -16.10 13.95
N GLY A 386 -6.53 -16.18 12.76
CA GLY A 386 -7.86 -15.61 12.49
C GLY A 386 -7.83 -14.22 11.84
N SER A 387 -6.70 -13.84 11.25
CA SER A 387 -6.58 -12.58 10.47
C SER A 387 -5.94 -12.86 9.11
N MET A 388 -5.40 -11.86 8.45
CA MET A 388 -4.61 -11.98 7.22
C MET A 388 -3.43 -11.02 7.25
N LEU A 389 -2.31 -11.42 6.61
CA LEU A 389 -1.11 -10.59 6.55
C LEU A 389 -1.31 -9.31 5.71
N GLY A 390 -2.24 -9.33 4.77
CA GLY A 390 -2.60 -8.17 3.97
C GLY A 390 -1.41 -7.52 3.29
N SER A 391 -1.32 -6.20 3.41
CA SER A 391 -0.18 -5.41 2.89
C SER A 391 1.07 -5.48 3.78
N GLY A 392 0.98 -6.05 4.99
CA GLY A 392 2.04 -6.03 6.01
C GLY A 392 2.03 -4.75 6.86
N ALA A 393 0.93 -4.02 6.89
CA ALA A 393 0.77 -2.85 7.74
C ALA A 393 0.35 -3.25 9.15
N VAL A 394 1.26 -3.14 10.10
CA VAL A 394 1.09 -3.52 11.50
C VAL A 394 0.76 -2.29 12.33
N ILE A 395 -0.51 -2.17 12.75
CA ILE A 395 -0.95 -1.07 13.62
C ILE A 395 -1.01 -1.58 15.06
N VAL A 396 -0.14 -1.04 15.89
CA VAL A 396 0.02 -1.42 17.29
C VAL A 396 -0.89 -0.57 18.17
N MET A 397 -1.63 -1.20 19.09
CA MET A 397 -2.54 -0.55 20.02
C MET A 397 -2.21 -0.97 21.45
N ASP A 398 -1.96 0.00 22.33
CA ASP A 398 -1.66 -0.23 23.73
C ASP A 398 -2.92 -0.40 24.60
N GLU A 399 -2.72 -0.69 25.88
CA GLU A 399 -3.79 -0.94 26.86
C GLU A 399 -4.76 0.24 27.04
N THR A 400 -4.38 1.47 26.71
CA THR A 400 -5.23 2.65 26.82
C THR A 400 -6.19 2.81 25.65
N THR A 401 -5.95 2.10 24.56
CA THR A 401 -6.77 2.21 23.33
C THR A 401 -8.17 1.67 23.52
N CYS A 402 -9.18 2.47 23.22
CA CYS A 402 -10.58 2.04 23.22
C CYS A 402 -10.93 1.34 21.90
N MET A 403 -11.20 0.03 21.96
CA MET A 403 -11.49 -0.79 20.77
C MET A 403 -12.80 -0.40 20.07
N VAL A 404 -13.76 0.19 20.79
CA VAL A 404 -15.00 0.68 20.17
C VAL A 404 -14.74 1.92 19.32
N ARG A 405 -13.85 2.81 19.78
CA ARG A 405 -13.40 3.96 18.96
C ARG A 405 -12.59 3.50 17.75
N VAL A 406 -11.77 2.46 17.88
CA VAL A 406 -11.07 1.85 16.74
C VAL A 406 -12.07 1.38 15.70
N LEU A 407 -13.08 0.61 16.11
CA LEU A 407 -14.11 0.10 15.18
C LEU A 407 -14.93 1.22 14.55
N GLU A 408 -15.29 2.25 15.31
CA GLU A 408 -15.98 3.44 14.79
C GLU A 408 -15.13 4.12 13.70
N ARG A 409 -13.84 4.32 13.95
CA ARG A 409 -12.91 4.96 13.03
C ARG A 409 -12.76 4.19 11.72
N LEU A 410 -12.56 2.88 11.82
CA LEU A 410 -12.50 1.99 10.65
C LEU A 410 -13.81 2.03 9.86
N SER A 411 -14.95 2.00 10.55
CA SER A 411 -16.27 2.08 9.90
C SER A 411 -16.49 3.43 9.20
N ARG A 412 -15.99 4.53 9.76
CA ARG A 412 -16.01 5.85 9.13
C ARG A 412 -15.20 5.84 7.83
N PHE A 413 -13.97 5.31 7.87
CA PHE A 413 -13.11 5.20 6.68
C PHE A 413 -13.82 4.43 5.57
N TYR A 414 -14.30 3.21 5.82
CA TYR A 414 -14.98 2.40 4.80
C TYR A 414 -16.31 2.98 4.32
N HIS A 415 -16.97 3.79 5.14
CA HIS A 415 -18.14 4.55 4.69
C HIS A 415 -17.75 5.65 3.71
N MET A 416 -16.73 6.43 4.01
CA MET A 416 -16.26 7.54 3.16
C MET A 416 -15.66 7.03 1.85
N GLU A 417 -14.93 5.92 1.89
CA GLU A 417 -14.22 5.34 0.75
C GLU A 417 -15.05 4.31 -0.05
N SER A 418 -16.31 4.09 0.32
CA SER A 418 -17.19 3.23 -0.46
C SER A 418 -17.34 3.75 -1.89
N CYS A 419 -17.01 2.94 -2.91
CA CYS A 419 -17.22 3.31 -4.31
C CYS A 419 -18.70 3.53 -4.67
N GLY A 420 -19.63 3.03 -3.83
CA GLY A 420 -21.07 3.18 -4.00
C GLY A 420 -21.72 2.24 -5.02
N GLN A 421 -20.98 1.28 -5.57
CA GLN A 421 -21.51 0.34 -6.57
C GLN A 421 -22.53 -0.63 -5.97
N CYS A 422 -22.17 -1.29 -4.85
CA CYS A 422 -23.02 -2.31 -4.23
C CYS A 422 -23.88 -1.69 -3.12
N THR A 423 -25.22 -1.84 -3.21
CA THR A 423 -26.16 -1.26 -2.25
C THR A 423 -25.87 -1.64 -0.79
N PRO A 424 -25.57 -2.90 -0.43
CA PRO A 424 -25.27 -3.24 0.97
C PRO A 424 -24.06 -2.49 1.54
N CYS A 425 -23.00 -2.33 0.75
CA CYS A 425 -21.82 -1.55 1.15
C CYS A 425 -22.15 -0.05 1.22
N ARG A 426 -22.71 0.52 0.15
CA ARG A 426 -23.02 1.95 0.06
C ARG A 426 -23.87 2.46 1.23
N GLU A 427 -24.94 1.72 1.59
CA GLU A 427 -25.84 2.12 2.65
C GLU A 427 -25.43 1.57 4.03
N GLY A 428 -25.01 0.30 4.07
CA GLY A 428 -24.73 -0.41 5.31
C GLY A 428 -23.52 0.13 6.07
N THR A 429 -22.47 0.54 5.38
CA THR A 429 -21.27 1.14 6.03
C THR A 429 -21.64 2.44 6.75
N GLY A 430 -22.50 3.28 6.14
CA GLY A 430 -23.00 4.50 6.77
C GLY A 430 -23.91 4.22 7.98
N TRP A 431 -24.72 3.16 7.93
CA TRP A 431 -25.53 2.75 9.08
C TRP A 431 -24.65 2.26 10.22
N MET A 432 -23.66 1.42 9.94
CA MET A 432 -22.71 0.93 10.95
C MET A 432 -21.96 2.09 11.61
N HIS A 433 -21.40 3.01 10.83
CA HIS A 433 -20.70 4.18 11.35
C HIS A 433 -21.58 5.01 12.28
N ARG A 434 -22.81 5.36 11.89
CA ARG A 434 -23.75 6.14 12.74
C ARG A 434 -24.12 5.41 14.03
N MET A 435 -24.30 4.08 14.00
CA MET A 435 -24.55 3.29 15.20
C MET A 435 -23.36 3.29 16.16
N LEU A 436 -22.14 3.09 15.63
CA LEU A 436 -20.91 3.08 16.40
C LEU A 436 -20.62 4.47 16.99
N GLN A 437 -20.80 5.54 16.21
CA GLN A 437 -20.68 6.91 16.72
C GLN A 437 -21.62 7.16 17.91
N ARG A 438 -22.88 6.73 17.78
CA ARG A 438 -23.87 6.87 18.89
C ARG A 438 -23.43 6.09 20.14
N ILE A 439 -22.83 4.91 19.98
CA ILE A 439 -22.31 4.11 21.11
C ILE A 439 -21.11 4.82 21.75
N VAL A 440 -20.20 5.36 20.95
CA VAL A 440 -19.02 6.12 21.41
C VAL A 440 -19.45 7.37 22.19
N ASP A 441 -20.54 8.03 21.76
CA ASP A 441 -21.11 9.20 22.42
C ASP A 441 -21.91 8.88 23.70
N GLY A 442 -21.95 7.62 24.14
CA GLY A 442 -22.71 7.18 25.30
C GLY A 442 -24.23 7.13 25.08
N LYS A 443 -24.69 7.20 23.82
CA LYS A 443 -26.12 7.19 23.42
C LYS A 443 -26.55 5.87 22.77
N GLY A 444 -25.84 4.77 23.10
CA GLY A 444 -26.15 3.41 22.62
C GLY A 444 -27.56 2.98 23.01
N ARG A 445 -28.22 2.19 22.19
CA ARG A 445 -29.59 1.69 22.37
C ARG A 445 -29.60 0.19 22.49
N ALA A 446 -30.59 -0.35 23.18
CA ALA A 446 -30.87 -1.79 23.15
C ALA A 446 -31.08 -2.22 21.68
N GLY A 447 -30.44 -3.34 21.30
CA GLY A 447 -30.49 -3.87 19.92
C GLY A 447 -29.45 -3.30 18.95
N ASP A 448 -28.64 -2.31 19.32
CA ASP A 448 -27.61 -1.74 18.42
C ASP A 448 -26.58 -2.81 17.98
N LEU A 449 -26.20 -3.73 18.88
CA LEU A 449 -25.21 -4.77 18.57
C LEU A 449 -25.77 -5.79 17.58
N GLU A 450 -27.04 -6.16 17.70
CA GLU A 450 -27.74 -7.06 16.77
C GLU A 450 -27.88 -6.41 15.40
N LEU A 451 -28.21 -5.11 15.35
CA LEU A 451 -28.29 -4.35 14.10
C LEU A 451 -26.93 -4.22 13.43
N LEU A 452 -25.86 -3.96 14.18
CA LEU A 452 -24.49 -3.91 13.66
C LEU A 452 -24.10 -5.26 13.04
N ARG A 453 -24.36 -6.38 13.73
CA ARG A 453 -24.08 -7.71 13.20
C ARG A 453 -24.89 -8.01 11.94
N SER A 454 -26.18 -7.62 11.93
CA SER A 454 -27.04 -7.80 10.75
C SER A 454 -26.52 -6.99 9.56
N ALA A 455 -26.19 -5.71 9.74
CA ALA A 455 -25.65 -4.85 8.67
C ALA A 455 -24.32 -5.40 8.14
N ALA A 456 -23.39 -5.77 9.01
CA ALA A 456 -22.12 -6.38 8.63
C ALA A 456 -22.30 -7.69 7.87
N GLY A 457 -23.25 -8.55 8.31
CA GLY A 457 -23.58 -9.79 7.64
C GLY A 457 -24.13 -9.58 6.23
N GLN A 458 -24.91 -8.54 5.98
CA GLN A 458 -25.41 -8.20 4.64
C GLN A 458 -24.31 -7.66 3.72
N ILE A 459 -23.34 -6.94 4.25
CA ILE A 459 -22.19 -6.45 3.48
C ILE A 459 -21.25 -7.61 3.10
N SER A 460 -20.97 -8.51 4.06
CA SER A 460 -20.09 -9.66 3.86
C SER A 460 -20.74 -10.79 3.05
N TRP A 461 -22.06 -10.75 2.87
CA TRP A 461 -22.80 -11.78 2.16
C TRP A 461 -22.65 -11.63 0.65
N THR A 462 -21.53 -12.11 0.12
CA THR A 462 -21.34 -12.29 -1.32
C THR A 462 -21.50 -13.77 -1.68
N PRO A 463 -22.03 -14.11 -2.86
CA PRO A 463 -22.13 -15.53 -3.31
C PRO A 463 -20.79 -16.29 -3.29
N ALA A 464 -19.66 -15.56 -3.28
CA ALA A 464 -18.31 -16.11 -3.18
C ALA A 464 -17.96 -16.65 -1.78
N SER A 465 -18.64 -16.26 -0.71
CA SER A 465 -18.39 -16.75 0.65
C SER A 465 -18.99 -18.15 0.96
N ARG A 466 -19.63 -18.77 -0.02
CA ARG A 466 -20.22 -20.12 0.06
C ARG A 466 -19.50 -21.20 -0.76
N ARG A 467 -18.24 -20.95 -1.18
CA ARG A 467 -17.45 -21.99 -1.88
C ARG A 467 -16.28 -22.43 -1.04
#